data_66e4a81a40991ad8fc2729c4309f3a67
#
_entry.id   66e4a81a40991ad8fc2729c4309f3a67
#
_cell.length_a   1.000
_cell.length_b   1.000
_cell.length_c   1.000
_cell.angle_alpha   90.00
_cell.angle_beta   90.00
_cell.angle_gamma   90.00
#
_symmetry.space_group_name_H-M   'P 1'
#
loop_
_entity.id
_entity.type
_entity.pdbx_description
1 polymer ?
#
loop_
_entity_poly.entity_id
_entity_poly.type
_entity_poly.pdbx_seq_one_letter_code
_entity_poly.pdbx_strand_id
1 'polypeptide(L)'
;LSFLIYMQIIIFTDLDGTLLDDKYSYKKSKNILNLIREKRIPLIFCTSKTKAEVDYYRKKLNNKDPFISENGSAIFIPKDYFNFKINYDKKDKNYFIIELGTDYNKLISVIKKIKNNINIRNFGEMGIKEVSKISKLPIKNAKLAKKRNYDEPFILVDKKKEKDLIKIIKKNKLNITKGAIF
;
A
#
# COMPACT_ATOMS: atom_id res chain seq x y z
N LEU A 1 -33.68 -12.07 30.41
CA LEU A 1 -32.47 -12.43 29.64
C LEU A 1 -32.24 -11.34 28.61
N SER A 2 -31.44 -10.31 28.94
CA SER A 2 -31.01 -9.30 27.98
C SER A 2 -29.94 -9.92 27.09
N PHE A 3 -30.25 -10.16 25.83
CA PHE A 3 -29.27 -10.42 24.81
C PHE A 3 -28.45 -9.14 24.60
N LEU A 4 -27.29 -9.05 25.22
CA LEU A 4 -26.25 -8.07 24.87
C LEU A 4 -25.73 -8.48 23.49
N ILE A 5 -26.21 -7.79 22.45
CA ILE A 5 -25.62 -7.85 21.11
C ILE A 5 -24.24 -7.19 21.22
N TYR A 6 -23.18 -7.99 21.34
CA TYR A 6 -21.83 -7.49 21.21
C TYR A 6 -21.60 -7.11 19.75
N MET A 7 -21.75 -5.82 19.43
CA MET A 7 -21.31 -5.31 18.13
C MET A 7 -19.78 -5.50 18.04
N GLN A 8 -19.35 -6.40 17.15
CA GLN A 8 -17.94 -6.50 16.82
C GLN A 8 -17.59 -5.38 15.84
N ILE A 9 -16.75 -4.47 16.28
CA ILE A 9 -16.27 -3.34 15.45
C ILE A 9 -14.92 -3.72 14.87
N ILE A 10 -14.71 -3.44 13.57
CA ILE A 10 -13.41 -3.49 12.90
C ILE A 10 -13.18 -2.12 12.30
N ILE A 11 -12.00 -1.56 12.51
CA ILE A 11 -11.63 -0.26 11.95
C ILE A 11 -10.69 -0.47 10.77
N PHE A 12 -11.06 0.06 9.60
CA PHE A 12 -10.17 0.22 8.45
C PHE A 12 -9.70 1.66 8.40
N THR A 13 -8.39 1.87 8.23
CA THR A 13 -7.80 3.21 8.22
C THR A 13 -6.66 3.31 7.23
N ASP A 14 -6.53 4.48 6.60
CA ASP A 14 -5.29 4.82 5.89
C ASP A 14 -4.19 5.23 6.89
N LEU A 15 -2.97 5.34 6.39
CA LEU A 15 -1.81 5.79 7.13
C LEU A 15 -1.52 7.28 6.88
N ASP A 16 -1.33 7.68 5.62
CA ASP A 16 -0.91 9.04 5.28
C ASP A 16 -2.06 10.03 5.40
N GLY A 17 -1.83 11.13 6.12
CA GLY A 17 -2.87 12.13 6.37
C GLY A 17 -4.01 11.68 7.29
N THR A 18 -3.96 10.44 7.81
CA THR A 18 -4.96 9.88 8.74
C THR A 18 -4.31 9.55 10.08
N LEU A 19 -3.57 8.46 10.17
CA LEU A 19 -2.81 8.10 11.38
C LEU A 19 -1.46 8.80 11.45
N LEU A 20 -0.89 9.15 10.30
CA LEU A 20 0.39 9.85 10.16
C LEU A 20 0.12 11.28 9.70
N ASP A 21 0.77 12.23 10.34
CA ASP A 21 0.77 13.63 9.92
C ASP A 21 1.73 13.88 8.73
N ASP A 22 1.79 15.12 8.25
CA ASP A 22 2.66 15.53 7.12
C ASP A 22 4.16 15.28 7.36
N LYS A 23 4.57 15.06 8.62
CA LYS A 23 5.93 14.69 9.01
C LYS A 23 6.09 13.18 9.22
N TYR A 24 5.11 12.38 8.79
CA TYR A 24 5.05 10.92 8.99
C TYR A 24 5.13 10.51 10.47
N SER A 25 4.63 11.36 11.37
CA SER A 25 4.54 11.11 12.81
C SER A 25 3.11 10.70 13.21
N TYR A 26 3.00 9.72 14.09
CA TYR A 26 1.72 9.27 14.67
C TYR A 26 1.43 9.88 16.04
N LYS A 27 2.19 10.91 16.46
CA LYS A 27 2.05 11.49 17.81
C LYS A 27 0.63 11.96 18.09
N LYS A 28 -0.03 12.60 17.12
CA LYS A 28 -1.40 13.09 17.24
C LYS A 28 -2.42 11.96 17.42
N SER A 29 -2.18 10.80 16.82
CA SER A 29 -3.07 9.64 16.86
C SER A 29 -2.79 8.70 18.05
N LYS A 30 -1.77 8.99 18.89
CA LYS A 30 -1.31 8.08 19.95
C LYS A 30 -2.43 7.70 20.93
N ASN A 31 -3.23 8.67 21.37
CA ASN A 31 -4.27 8.43 22.37
C ASN A 31 -5.37 7.52 21.82
N ILE A 32 -5.82 7.78 20.59
CA ILE A 32 -6.86 6.93 19.97
C ILE A 32 -6.33 5.53 19.66
N LEU A 33 -5.07 5.39 19.26
CA LEU A 33 -4.42 4.09 19.04
C LEU A 33 -4.33 3.28 20.33
N ASN A 34 -4.05 3.91 21.47
CA ASN A 34 -4.06 3.25 22.76
C ASN A 34 -5.48 2.78 23.14
N LEU A 35 -6.49 3.63 22.98
CA LEU A 35 -7.89 3.28 23.26
C LEU A 35 -8.38 2.10 22.41
N ILE A 36 -8.07 2.11 21.09
CA ILE A 36 -8.39 1.02 20.16
C ILE A 36 -7.77 -0.30 20.66
N ARG A 37 -6.50 -0.26 21.09
CA ARG A 37 -5.78 -1.41 21.60
C ARG A 37 -6.36 -1.91 22.93
N GLU A 38 -6.65 -1.01 23.88
CA GLU A 38 -7.28 -1.34 25.16
C GLU A 38 -8.63 -2.04 24.98
N LYS A 39 -9.42 -1.56 24.02
CA LYS A 39 -10.70 -2.15 23.64
C LYS A 39 -10.58 -3.38 22.75
N ARG A 40 -9.36 -3.81 22.39
CA ARG A 40 -9.09 -4.95 21.49
C ARG A 40 -9.83 -4.88 20.16
N ILE A 41 -10.02 -3.67 19.64
CA ILE A 41 -10.66 -3.44 18.34
C ILE A 41 -9.62 -3.71 17.24
N PRO A 42 -9.87 -4.62 16.26
CA PRO A 42 -8.99 -4.83 15.14
C PRO A 42 -8.83 -3.54 14.33
N LEU A 43 -7.58 -3.16 14.03
CA LEU A 43 -7.21 -1.96 13.27
C LEU A 43 -6.48 -2.35 12.01
N ILE A 44 -7.19 -2.40 10.90
CA ILE A 44 -6.70 -2.83 9.60
C ILE A 44 -6.17 -1.62 8.84
N PHE A 45 -4.87 -1.62 8.53
CA PHE A 45 -4.32 -0.59 7.63
C PHE A 45 -4.71 -0.89 6.20
N CYS A 46 -5.23 0.11 5.49
CA CYS A 46 -5.61 0.04 4.09
C CYS A 46 -4.96 1.24 3.38
N THR A 47 -3.87 1.02 2.64
CA THR A 47 -2.99 2.10 2.23
C THR A 47 -2.34 1.88 0.86
N SER A 48 -1.91 2.98 0.23
CA SER A 48 -1.08 2.95 -0.98
C SER A 48 0.37 2.54 -0.73
N LYS A 49 0.78 2.41 0.54
CA LYS A 49 2.14 2.02 0.91
C LYS A 49 2.45 0.57 0.57
N THR A 50 3.74 0.31 0.34
CA THR A 50 4.26 -1.04 0.15
C THR A 50 4.17 -1.87 1.43
N LYS A 51 4.19 -3.20 1.30
CA LYS A 51 4.35 -4.12 2.44
C LYS A 51 5.50 -3.71 3.36
N ALA A 52 6.64 -3.33 2.78
CA ALA A 52 7.84 -2.95 3.56
C ALA A 52 7.62 -1.67 4.40
N GLU A 53 6.87 -0.70 3.89
CA GLU A 53 6.48 0.50 4.64
C GLU A 53 5.46 0.15 5.72
N VAL A 54 4.46 -0.67 5.39
CA VAL A 54 3.44 -1.09 6.37
C VAL A 54 4.09 -1.88 7.50
N ASP A 55 4.97 -2.85 7.23
CA ASP A 55 5.71 -3.59 8.25
C ASP A 55 6.49 -2.65 9.20
N TYR A 56 7.10 -1.60 8.66
CA TYR A 56 7.79 -0.60 9.48
C TYR A 56 6.84 0.13 10.43
N TYR A 57 5.66 0.58 9.94
CA TYR A 57 4.67 1.27 10.79
C TYR A 57 3.97 0.31 11.74
N ARG A 58 3.63 -0.92 11.34
CA ARG A 58 3.07 -1.94 12.21
C ARG A 58 3.96 -2.20 13.42
N LYS A 59 5.28 -2.32 13.19
CA LYS A 59 6.25 -2.45 14.29
C LYS A 59 6.24 -1.24 15.22
N LYS A 60 6.23 -0.02 14.67
CA LYS A 60 6.20 1.22 15.48
C LYS A 60 4.92 1.39 16.27
N LEU A 61 3.79 1.02 15.68
CA LEU A 61 2.45 1.19 16.25
C LEU A 61 2.02 -0.03 17.08
N ASN A 62 2.87 -1.07 17.17
CA ASN A 62 2.55 -2.36 17.78
C ASN A 62 1.22 -2.94 17.25
N ASN A 63 0.98 -2.81 15.94
CA ASN A 63 -0.18 -3.37 15.27
C ASN A 63 0.15 -4.80 14.81
N LYS A 64 -0.71 -5.75 15.18
CA LYS A 64 -0.58 -7.17 14.81
C LYS A 64 -1.68 -7.65 13.87
N ASP A 65 -2.62 -6.77 13.52
CA ASP A 65 -3.76 -7.09 12.68
C ASP A 65 -3.35 -7.30 11.20
N PRO A 66 -4.19 -7.92 10.37
CA PRO A 66 -4.02 -7.93 8.92
C PRO A 66 -3.91 -6.52 8.35
N PHE A 67 -3.42 -6.42 7.13
CA PHE A 67 -3.38 -5.14 6.43
C PHE A 67 -3.54 -5.31 4.92
N ILE A 68 -3.92 -4.23 4.26
CA ILE A 68 -4.11 -4.11 2.82
C ILE A 68 -3.10 -3.09 2.30
N SER A 69 -2.33 -3.46 1.28
CA SER A 69 -1.26 -2.62 0.73
C SER A 69 -1.46 -2.32 -0.75
N GLU A 70 -0.66 -1.35 -1.23
CA GLU A 70 -0.55 -0.98 -2.64
C GLU A 70 -1.93 -0.80 -3.30
N ASN A 71 -2.75 0.11 -2.71
CA ASN A 71 -4.07 0.50 -3.21
C ASN A 71 -5.08 -0.68 -3.30
N GLY A 72 -5.04 -1.61 -2.37
CA GLY A 72 -5.95 -2.75 -2.37
C GLY A 72 -5.44 -3.96 -3.16
N SER A 73 -4.19 -3.92 -3.61
CA SER A 73 -3.65 -4.97 -4.49
C SER A 73 -3.27 -6.26 -3.77
N ALA A 74 -3.07 -6.23 -2.44
CA ALA A 74 -2.83 -7.44 -1.67
C ALA A 74 -3.27 -7.30 -0.21
N ILE A 75 -3.77 -8.40 0.34
CA ILE A 75 -4.12 -8.54 1.75
C ILE A 75 -3.06 -9.43 2.41
N PHE A 76 -2.48 -8.94 3.49
CA PHE A 76 -1.48 -9.65 4.28
C PHE A 76 -2.07 -10.03 5.63
N ILE A 77 -2.17 -11.33 5.89
CA ILE A 77 -2.74 -11.89 7.11
C ILE A 77 -1.61 -12.56 7.91
N PRO A 78 -1.31 -12.10 9.13
CA PRO A 78 -0.32 -12.79 9.98
C PRO A 78 -0.70 -14.27 10.15
N LYS A 79 0.28 -15.16 10.10
CA LYS A 79 0.00 -16.62 10.08
C LYS A 79 -0.77 -17.12 11.29
N ASP A 80 -0.55 -16.49 12.46
CA ASP A 80 -1.17 -16.88 13.72
C ASP A 80 -2.38 -16.00 14.09
N TYR A 81 -2.95 -15.27 13.10
CA TYR A 81 -4.04 -14.33 13.37
C TYR A 81 -5.38 -15.04 13.55
N PHE A 82 -5.69 -16.00 12.67
CA PHE A 82 -6.91 -16.81 12.76
C PHE A 82 -6.58 -18.23 13.25
N ASN A 83 -7.49 -18.79 14.04
CA ASN A 83 -7.44 -20.18 14.51
C ASN A 83 -8.09 -21.18 13.54
N PHE A 84 -8.48 -20.73 12.35
CA PHE A 84 -9.08 -21.55 11.30
C PHE A 84 -8.30 -21.42 9.99
N LYS A 85 -8.50 -22.38 9.09
CA LYS A 85 -7.85 -22.39 7.78
C LYS A 85 -8.43 -21.28 6.88
N ILE A 86 -7.55 -20.51 6.27
CA ILE A 86 -7.90 -19.49 5.26
C ILE A 86 -7.35 -19.90 3.89
N ASN A 87 -8.02 -19.47 2.83
CA ASN A 87 -7.49 -19.57 1.47
C ASN A 87 -6.53 -18.40 1.22
N TYR A 88 -5.43 -18.67 0.54
CA TYR A 88 -4.42 -17.68 0.17
C TYR A 88 -3.72 -18.09 -1.14
N ASP A 89 -3.18 -17.10 -1.84
CA ASP A 89 -2.45 -17.34 -3.10
C ASP A 89 -0.96 -17.60 -2.85
N LYS A 90 -0.37 -16.85 -1.92
CA LYS A 90 1.05 -16.97 -1.54
C LYS A 90 1.24 -16.95 -0.02
N LYS A 91 2.41 -17.36 0.42
CA LYS A 91 2.87 -17.17 1.81
C LYS A 91 4.34 -16.76 1.85
N ASP A 92 4.69 -15.92 2.81
CA ASP A 92 6.07 -15.65 3.17
C ASP A 92 6.37 -16.16 4.60
N LYS A 93 7.47 -15.70 5.20
CA LYS A 93 7.83 -16.08 6.58
C LYS A 93 6.73 -15.75 7.60
N ASN A 94 6.06 -14.59 7.44
CA ASN A 94 5.19 -14.01 8.46
C ASN A 94 3.71 -13.98 8.06
N TYR A 95 3.39 -14.05 6.77
CA TYR A 95 2.03 -13.79 6.27
C TYR A 95 1.54 -14.88 5.33
N PHE A 96 0.22 -15.11 5.37
CA PHE A 96 -0.57 -15.57 4.24
C PHE A 96 -0.96 -14.34 3.42
N ILE A 97 -0.93 -14.45 2.09
CA ILE A 97 -1.10 -13.34 1.16
C ILE A 97 -2.21 -13.68 0.18
N ILE A 98 -3.22 -12.82 0.09
CA ILE A 98 -4.27 -12.87 -0.92
C ILE A 98 -3.92 -11.78 -1.95
N GLU A 99 -3.69 -12.20 -3.21
CA GLU A 99 -3.27 -11.32 -4.30
C GLU A 99 -4.48 -10.88 -5.12
N LEU A 100 -4.80 -9.58 -5.12
CA LEU A 100 -5.88 -8.98 -5.89
C LEU A 100 -5.35 -8.15 -7.07
N GLY A 101 -4.09 -7.74 -6.97
CA GLY A 101 -3.40 -6.92 -7.96
C GLY A 101 -2.62 -7.73 -8.99
N THR A 102 -1.92 -7.03 -9.85
CA THR A 102 -1.04 -7.62 -10.86
C THR A 102 0.39 -7.70 -10.35
N ASP A 103 1.05 -8.84 -10.55
CA ASP A 103 2.47 -9.03 -10.22
C ASP A 103 3.37 -7.94 -10.82
N TYR A 104 4.35 -7.50 -10.04
CA TYR A 104 5.23 -6.39 -10.38
C TYR A 104 6.01 -6.60 -11.69
N ASN A 105 6.48 -7.82 -11.97
CA ASN A 105 7.22 -8.11 -13.20
C ASN A 105 6.36 -7.91 -14.44
N LYS A 106 5.07 -8.28 -14.35
CA LYS A 106 4.10 -8.02 -15.41
C LYS A 106 3.87 -6.52 -15.60
N LEU A 107 3.74 -5.74 -14.52
CA LEU A 107 3.63 -4.28 -14.58
C LEU A 107 4.84 -3.66 -15.26
N ILE A 108 6.06 -4.03 -14.87
CA ILE A 108 7.30 -3.53 -15.48
C ILE A 108 7.39 -3.90 -16.95
N SER A 109 6.91 -5.08 -17.36
CA SER A 109 6.88 -5.44 -18.79
C SER A 109 5.99 -4.50 -19.61
N VAL A 110 4.85 -4.08 -19.05
CA VAL A 110 3.94 -3.10 -19.69
C VAL A 110 4.56 -1.70 -19.66
N ILE A 111 5.16 -1.28 -18.56
CA ILE A 111 5.89 -0.01 -18.46
C ILE A 111 6.98 0.09 -19.55
N LYS A 112 7.76 -0.95 -19.80
CA LYS A 112 8.74 -0.99 -20.89
C LYS A 112 8.10 -0.77 -22.25
N LYS A 113 6.96 -1.41 -22.54
CA LYS A 113 6.22 -1.20 -23.80
C LYS A 113 5.70 0.24 -23.94
N ILE A 114 5.20 0.83 -22.87
CA ILE A 114 4.74 2.22 -22.84
C ILE A 114 5.89 3.17 -23.20
N LYS A 115 7.06 2.96 -22.62
CA LYS A 115 8.24 3.80 -22.80
C LYS A 115 8.77 3.84 -24.25
N ASN A 116 8.42 2.89 -25.09
CA ASN A 116 8.77 2.94 -26.51
C ASN A 116 8.11 4.11 -27.25
N ASN A 117 6.95 4.59 -26.77
CA ASN A 117 6.15 5.61 -27.46
C ASN A 117 5.77 6.80 -26.58
N ILE A 118 5.89 6.66 -25.28
CA ILE A 118 5.44 7.66 -24.29
C ILE A 118 6.51 7.85 -23.23
N ASN A 119 6.97 9.08 -23.05
CA ASN A 119 7.96 9.42 -22.04
C ASN A 119 7.32 9.43 -20.64
N ILE A 120 7.62 8.40 -19.86
CA ILE A 120 7.24 8.27 -18.45
C ILE A 120 8.49 8.02 -17.61
N ARG A 121 8.45 8.45 -16.35
CA ARG A 121 9.49 8.20 -15.35
C ARG A 121 8.86 7.42 -14.20
N ASN A 122 9.27 6.20 -13.98
CA ASN A 122 8.69 5.28 -13.01
C ASN A 122 9.61 5.05 -11.80
N PHE A 123 9.03 4.71 -10.65
CA PHE A 123 9.75 4.52 -9.38
C PHE A 123 10.84 3.44 -9.46
N GLY A 124 10.58 2.36 -10.19
CA GLY A 124 11.55 1.27 -10.34
C GLY A 124 12.91 1.77 -10.84
N GLU A 125 12.93 2.74 -11.76
CA GLU A 125 14.15 3.29 -12.37
C GLU A 125 14.73 4.49 -11.61
N MET A 126 13.92 5.22 -10.86
CA MET A 126 14.38 6.39 -10.08
C MET A 126 15.33 5.97 -8.96
N GLY A 127 16.36 6.79 -8.72
CA GLY A 127 17.22 6.63 -7.54
C GLY A 127 16.46 6.95 -6.24
N ILE A 128 16.90 6.40 -5.10
CA ILE A 128 16.25 6.63 -3.79
C ILE A 128 16.19 8.13 -3.43
N LYS A 129 17.25 8.90 -3.72
CA LYS A 129 17.28 10.36 -3.47
C LYS A 129 16.23 11.09 -4.32
N GLU A 130 16.05 10.66 -5.54
CA GLU A 130 15.08 11.21 -6.48
C GLU A 130 13.64 10.93 -6.01
N VAL A 131 13.33 9.66 -5.66
CA VAL A 131 12.04 9.30 -5.08
C VAL A 131 11.77 10.13 -3.82
N SER A 132 12.76 10.25 -2.92
CA SER A 132 12.65 11.07 -1.71
C SER A 132 12.31 12.53 -2.02
N LYS A 133 12.97 13.13 -3.00
CA LYS A 133 12.75 14.53 -3.41
C LYS A 133 11.33 14.75 -3.96
N ILE A 134 10.89 13.86 -4.85
CA ILE A 134 9.59 13.99 -5.53
C ILE A 134 8.44 13.69 -4.57
N SER A 135 8.54 12.61 -3.80
CA SER A 135 7.48 12.17 -2.87
C SER A 135 7.51 12.88 -1.51
N LYS A 136 8.55 13.71 -1.25
CA LYS A 136 8.82 14.34 0.06
C LYS A 136 9.01 13.34 1.20
N LEU A 137 9.21 12.07 0.89
CA LEU A 137 9.50 11.03 1.87
C LEU A 137 10.92 11.18 2.44
N PRO A 138 11.14 10.96 3.72
CA PRO A 138 12.49 10.75 4.25
C PRO A 138 13.22 9.63 3.47
N ILE A 139 14.52 9.75 3.29
CA ILE A 139 15.35 8.79 2.52
C ILE A 139 15.07 7.33 2.93
N LYS A 140 14.95 7.07 4.24
CA LYS A 140 14.63 5.75 4.76
C LYS A 140 13.29 5.24 4.24
N ASN A 141 12.27 6.08 4.23
CA ASN A 141 10.93 5.73 3.76
C ASN A 141 10.90 5.59 2.24
N ALA A 142 11.60 6.45 1.49
CA ALA A 142 11.76 6.31 0.04
C ALA A 142 12.39 4.97 -0.36
N LYS A 143 13.36 4.48 0.42
CA LYS A 143 13.94 3.13 0.23
C LYS A 143 12.89 2.02 0.42
N LEU A 144 11.97 2.17 1.37
CA LEU A 144 10.90 1.21 1.59
C LEU A 144 9.82 1.33 0.49
N ALA A 145 9.45 2.55 0.10
CA ALA A 145 8.46 2.83 -0.92
C ALA A 145 8.83 2.28 -2.31
N LYS A 146 10.12 2.07 -2.59
CA LYS A 146 10.59 1.40 -3.81
C LYS A 146 10.44 -0.12 -3.82
N LYS A 147 10.07 -0.75 -2.69
CA LYS A 147 9.89 -2.21 -2.61
C LYS A 147 8.46 -2.60 -3.02
N ARG A 148 8.08 -2.23 -4.25
CA ARG A 148 6.76 -2.51 -4.84
C ARG A 148 6.61 -3.97 -5.24
N ASN A 149 5.38 -4.49 -5.07
CA ASN A 149 5.02 -5.85 -5.46
C ASN A 149 3.84 -5.87 -6.45
N TYR A 150 2.95 -4.86 -6.42
CA TYR A 150 1.66 -4.90 -7.13
C TYR A 150 1.27 -3.59 -7.79
N ASP A 151 2.02 -2.53 -7.63
CA ASP A 151 1.80 -1.28 -8.35
C ASP A 151 3.13 -0.62 -8.75
N GLU A 152 3.09 0.32 -9.69
CA GLU A 152 4.25 1.09 -10.12
C GLU A 152 3.88 2.55 -10.29
N PRO A 153 4.26 3.43 -9.37
CA PRO A 153 4.07 4.86 -9.52
C PRO A 153 4.96 5.40 -10.65
N PHE A 154 4.40 6.30 -11.44
CA PHE A 154 5.14 6.96 -12.50
C PHE A 154 4.67 8.39 -12.74
N ILE A 155 5.50 9.19 -13.40
CA ILE A 155 5.20 10.55 -13.85
C ILE A 155 5.10 10.53 -15.37
N LEU A 156 4.00 11.03 -15.91
CA LEU A 156 3.85 11.31 -17.33
C LEU A 156 4.51 12.66 -17.66
N VAL A 157 5.59 12.64 -18.45
CA VAL A 157 6.34 13.84 -18.80
C VAL A 157 5.56 14.70 -19.80
N ASP A 158 5.01 14.10 -20.84
CA ASP A 158 4.16 14.78 -21.81
C ASP A 158 2.68 14.54 -21.54
N LYS A 159 2.01 15.49 -20.90
CA LYS A 159 0.59 15.41 -20.55
C LYS A 159 -0.33 15.23 -21.77
N LYS A 160 0.07 15.64 -22.98
CA LYS A 160 -0.72 15.43 -24.20
C LYS A 160 -0.90 13.96 -24.54
N LYS A 161 0.01 13.09 -24.05
CA LYS A 161 -0.02 11.65 -24.26
C LYS A 161 -0.88 10.86 -23.24
N GLU A 162 -1.60 11.54 -22.35
CA GLU A 162 -2.40 10.88 -21.29
C GLU A 162 -3.45 9.94 -21.90
N LYS A 163 -4.16 10.34 -22.95
CA LYS A 163 -5.17 9.48 -23.59
C LYS A 163 -4.56 8.22 -24.21
N ASP A 164 -3.41 8.35 -24.87
CA ASP A 164 -2.70 7.21 -25.47
C ASP A 164 -2.18 6.26 -24.39
N LEU A 165 -1.62 6.81 -23.31
CA LEU A 165 -1.18 6.06 -22.13
C LEU A 165 -2.32 5.22 -21.54
N ILE A 166 -3.48 5.83 -21.28
CA ILE A 166 -4.67 5.14 -20.75
C ILE A 166 -5.11 3.99 -21.68
N LYS A 167 -5.12 4.21 -23.00
CA LYS A 167 -5.46 3.17 -23.97
C LYS A 167 -4.51 1.96 -23.86
N ILE A 168 -3.19 2.22 -23.79
CA ILE A 168 -2.19 1.14 -23.68
C ILE A 168 -2.37 0.36 -22.36
N ILE A 169 -2.56 1.06 -21.25
CA ILE A 169 -2.77 0.44 -19.94
C ILE A 169 -4.01 -0.45 -19.95
N LYS A 170 -5.16 0.06 -20.42
CA LYS A 170 -6.41 -0.70 -20.52
C LYS A 170 -6.30 -1.90 -21.46
N LYS A 171 -5.61 -1.77 -22.61
CA LYS A 171 -5.36 -2.87 -23.54
C LYS A 171 -4.59 -4.03 -22.88
N ASN A 172 -3.75 -3.72 -21.90
CA ASN A 172 -3.02 -4.72 -21.12
C ASN A 172 -3.79 -5.20 -19.88
N LYS A 173 -5.08 -4.89 -19.75
CA LYS A 173 -5.96 -5.26 -18.63
C LYS A 173 -5.43 -4.76 -17.28
N LEU A 174 -4.85 -3.57 -17.28
CA LEU A 174 -4.37 -2.87 -16.09
C LEU A 174 -5.25 -1.66 -15.81
N ASN A 175 -5.26 -1.24 -14.55
CA ASN A 175 -5.90 -0.02 -14.09
C ASN A 175 -4.85 1.08 -13.86
N ILE A 176 -5.29 2.32 -13.97
CA ILE A 176 -4.53 3.50 -13.63
C ILE A 176 -5.34 4.36 -12.67
N THR A 177 -4.69 4.84 -11.64
CA THR A 177 -5.25 5.82 -10.70
C THR A 177 -4.36 7.06 -10.70
N LYS A 178 -4.93 8.22 -10.43
CA LYS A 178 -4.20 9.46 -10.27
C LYS A 178 -4.04 9.74 -8.79
N GLY A 179 -2.81 9.70 -8.31
CA GLY A 179 -2.47 10.09 -6.95
C GLY A 179 -2.26 11.60 -6.80
N ALA A 180 -2.10 12.06 -5.57
CA ALA A 180 -1.82 13.47 -5.28
C ALA A 180 -0.47 13.95 -5.85
N ILE A 181 0.48 13.03 -6.07
CA ILE A 181 1.84 13.33 -6.54
C ILE A 181 2.15 12.61 -7.87
N PHE A 182 1.53 11.48 -8.12
CA PHE A 182 1.76 10.59 -9.26
C PHE A 182 0.46 10.24 -9.97
#